data_6d9aba268dba0625de7690448d29bde7
#
_entry.id   6d9aba268dba0625de7690448d29bde7
#
_cell.length_a   1.000
_cell.length_b   1.000
_cell.length_c   1.000
_cell.angle_alpha   90.00
_cell.angle_beta   90.00
_cell.angle_gamma   90.00
#
_symmetry.space_group_name_H-M   'P 1'
#
loop_
_entity.id
_entity.type
_entity.pdbx_description
1 polymer ?
#
loop_
_entity_poly.entity_id
_entity_poly.type
_entity_poly.pdbx_seq_one_letter_code
_entity_poly.pdbx_strand_id
1 'polypeptide(L)'
;MNNVIIATAGHVDHGKTSLIKSLSDQDTDRLPEEKKRKLTIDLGFAEMQLGENRIGFIDVPGHQDFIKNMVSGVCAVDLILLVISAEDGWMPQTEEHLQIINYLGIKKGIVVLTKTDLVKEINFKINSIRKKLDASILADSEIVPFSSKTGEGLTDLKNSILSALKTLPTRKEGGPTRLLVDRSFSLKGMGTVVTGTLTGNPLLINGSIGVYPPSKKSRIRSLHNHNQPSDMLTTGLRAAVNLTDIAHSEIKRGSVLASPKYLIPVLTLDIILECSSRFDLDSKPLKTNSIVRIHHGTANTEARIILLDIKKIMPGQRALAQLRLSKPVSIWLGDRILIRNWQGNKTLAGGLVLNIGNKKKQINVITKKTLKIRSRF
;
A
#
# COMPACT_ATOMS: atom_id res chain seq x y z
N MET A 1 -1.66 -23.38 6.19
CA MET A 1 -2.59 -22.26 6.30
C MET A 1 -1.87 -21.02 5.77
N ASN A 2 -2.34 -20.43 4.67
CA ASN A 2 -1.68 -19.28 4.07
C ASN A 2 -2.32 -17.98 4.58
N ASN A 3 -1.50 -17.06 5.09
CA ASN A 3 -1.96 -15.73 5.46
C ASN A 3 -1.92 -14.83 4.22
N VAL A 4 -3.03 -14.23 3.86
CA VAL A 4 -3.20 -13.37 2.68
C VAL A 4 -3.78 -12.03 3.08
N ILE A 5 -3.28 -10.96 2.51
CA ILE A 5 -3.83 -9.61 2.70
C ILE A 5 -4.47 -9.14 1.41
N ILE A 6 -5.74 -8.80 1.51
CA ILE A 6 -6.54 -8.23 0.42
C ILE A 6 -6.93 -6.81 0.79
N ALA A 7 -6.69 -5.84 -0.09
CA ALA A 7 -7.17 -4.47 0.12
C ALA A 7 -8.22 -4.09 -0.91
N THR A 8 -9.18 -3.25 -0.50
CA THR A 8 -10.10 -2.59 -1.42
C THR A 8 -9.44 -1.36 -2.06
N ALA A 9 -9.91 -0.97 -3.23
CA ALA A 9 -9.56 0.28 -3.90
C ALA A 9 -10.77 0.76 -4.72
N GLY A 10 -10.87 2.04 -5.03
CA GLY A 10 -11.98 2.58 -5.82
C GLY A 10 -12.54 3.86 -5.21
N HIS A 11 -13.47 4.48 -5.94
CA HIS A 11 -14.06 5.76 -5.58
C HIS A 11 -14.83 5.71 -4.24
N VAL A 12 -15.06 6.86 -3.62
CA VAL A 12 -15.97 7.00 -2.47
C VAL A 12 -17.37 6.52 -2.89
N ASP A 13 -18.12 5.96 -1.96
CA ASP A 13 -19.49 5.45 -2.14
C ASP A 13 -19.66 4.33 -3.19
N HIS A 14 -18.58 3.76 -3.72
CA HIS A 14 -18.64 2.58 -4.59
C HIS A 14 -18.84 1.26 -3.82
N GLY A 15 -19.04 1.29 -2.52
CA GLY A 15 -19.42 0.12 -1.71
C GLY A 15 -18.27 -0.75 -1.21
N LYS A 16 -17.06 -0.19 -1.04
CA LYS A 16 -15.88 -0.91 -0.50
C LYS A 16 -16.14 -1.52 0.87
N THR A 17 -16.59 -0.72 1.82
CA THR A 17 -16.94 -1.15 3.19
C THR A 17 -18.07 -2.18 3.20
N SER A 18 -19.12 -1.96 2.39
CA SER A 18 -20.24 -2.90 2.26
C SER A 18 -19.82 -4.24 1.66
N LEU A 19 -18.87 -4.23 0.70
CA LEU A 19 -18.29 -5.42 0.12
C LEU A 19 -17.55 -6.26 1.17
N ILE A 20 -16.65 -5.63 1.96
CA ILE A 20 -15.93 -6.32 3.03
C ILE A 20 -16.90 -6.87 4.07
N LYS A 21 -17.92 -6.10 4.45
CA LYS A 21 -18.95 -6.56 5.37
C LYS A 21 -19.70 -7.79 4.84
N SER A 22 -20.03 -7.83 3.55
CA SER A 22 -20.69 -9.00 2.93
C SER A 22 -19.77 -10.23 2.85
N LEU A 23 -18.43 -10.04 2.76
CA LEU A 23 -17.48 -11.12 2.72
C LEU A 23 -17.15 -11.69 4.11
N SER A 24 -16.99 -10.82 5.12
CA SER A 24 -16.42 -11.16 6.45
C SER A 24 -17.41 -11.07 7.61
N ASP A 25 -18.63 -10.60 7.39
CA ASP A 25 -19.62 -10.26 8.43
C ASP A 25 -19.14 -9.22 9.47
N GLN A 26 -18.06 -8.49 9.16
CA GLN A 26 -17.47 -7.48 10.03
C GLN A 26 -17.61 -6.08 9.45
N ASP A 27 -17.99 -5.13 10.31
CA ASP A 27 -18.07 -3.71 9.96
C ASP A 27 -16.69 -3.06 10.20
N THR A 28 -16.10 -2.49 9.14
CA THR A 28 -14.79 -1.86 9.19
C THR A 28 -14.82 -0.40 9.63
N ASP A 29 -15.98 0.27 9.58
CA ASP A 29 -16.16 1.65 10.02
C ASP A 29 -16.27 1.70 11.56
N ARG A 30 -15.18 2.11 12.21
CA ARG A 30 -15.05 2.10 13.69
C ARG A 30 -15.20 3.46 14.31
N LEU A 31 -14.85 4.53 13.58
CA LEU A 31 -14.89 5.88 14.10
C LEU A 31 -16.32 6.42 14.10
N PRO A 32 -16.78 7.11 15.17
CA PRO A 32 -18.08 7.75 15.19
C PRO A 32 -18.27 8.73 14.01
N GLU A 33 -17.20 9.38 13.59
CA GLU A 33 -17.17 10.31 12.46
C GLU A 33 -17.40 9.61 11.12
N GLU A 34 -16.82 8.40 10.91
CA GLU A 34 -17.05 7.57 9.72
C GLU A 34 -18.53 7.19 9.60
N LYS A 35 -19.11 6.73 10.70
CA LYS A 35 -20.55 6.37 10.75
C LYS A 35 -21.46 7.57 10.50
N LYS A 36 -21.10 8.75 11.05
CA LYS A 36 -21.87 9.98 10.86
C LYS A 36 -21.79 10.49 9.42
N ARG A 37 -20.60 10.46 8.83
CA ARG A 37 -20.36 10.95 7.47
C ARG A 37 -20.59 9.91 6.39
N LYS A 38 -20.79 8.63 6.76
CA LYS A 38 -20.84 7.46 5.87
C LYS A 38 -19.64 7.39 4.95
N LEU A 39 -18.44 7.71 5.48
CA LEU A 39 -17.20 7.83 4.74
C LEU A 39 -16.07 7.23 5.54
N THR A 40 -15.35 6.26 4.99
CA THR A 40 -14.13 5.71 5.59
C THR A 40 -13.02 6.75 5.58
N ILE A 41 -12.48 7.06 6.75
CA ILE A 41 -11.44 8.10 6.96
C ILE A 41 -10.07 7.45 7.19
N ASP A 42 -10.01 6.43 8.03
CA ASP A 42 -8.79 5.68 8.32
C ASP A 42 -8.89 4.25 7.77
N LEU A 43 -7.82 3.48 7.90
CA LEU A 43 -7.84 2.08 7.49
C LEU A 43 -8.80 1.26 8.36
N GLY A 44 -9.75 0.61 7.72
CA GLY A 44 -10.58 -0.42 8.33
C GLY A 44 -9.93 -1.80 8.19
N PHE A 45 -10.20 -2.70 9.12
CA PHE A 45 -9.64 -4.06 9.12
C PHE A 45 -10.71 -5.07 9.47
N ALA A 46 -10.74 -6.14 8.69
CA ALA A 46 -11.61 -7.31 8.90
C ALA A 46 -10.82 -8.57 8.56
N GLU A 47 -11.33 -9.73 8.95
CA GLU A 47 -10.74 -11.02 8.59
C GLU A 47 -11.83 -12.05 8.28
N MET A 48 -11.46 -13.03 7.47
CA MET A 48 -12.28 -14.20 7.22
C MET A 48 -11.42 -15.43 6.96
N GLN A 49 -12.00 -16.60 7.21
CA GLN A 49 -11.46 -17.86 6.74
C GLN A 49 -12.13 -18.24 5.41
N LEU A 50 -11.33 -18.51 4.38
CA LEU A 50 -11.83 -18.96 3.08
C LEU A 50 -11.01 -20.16 2.59
N GLY A 51 -11.58 -21.37 2.73
CA GLY A 51 -10.85 -22.61 2.55
C GLY A 51 -9.70 -22.72 3.56
N GLU A 52 -8.50 -23.03 3.10
CA GLU A 52 -7.30 -23.11 3.94
C GLU A 52 -6.58 -21.76 4.13
N ASN A 53 -7.13 -20.68 3.59
CA ASN A 53 -6.50 -19.36 3.64
C ASN A 53 -7.15 -18.50 4.73
N ARG A 54 -6.31 -17.87 5.55
CA ARG A 54 -6.72 -16.78 6.44
C ARG A 54 -6.52 -15.46 5.71
N ILE A 55 -7.62 -14.78 5.46
CA ILE A 55 -7.65 -13.53 4.69
C ILE A 55 -7.82 -12.35 5.65
N GLY A 56 -6.85 -11.44 5.66
CA GLY A 56 -6.98 -10.13 6.28
C GLY A 56 -7.41 -9.10 5.25
N PHE A 57 -8.54 -8.44 5.48
CA PHE A 57 -8.99 -7.33 4.65
C PHE A 57 -8.48 -6.00 5.18
N ILE A 58 -8.10 -5.13 4.24
CA ILE A 58 -7.80 -3.73 4.50
C ILE A 58 -8.80 -2.89 3.71
N ASP A 59 -9.73 -2.26 4.42
CA ASP A 59 -10.63 -1.29 3.83
C ASP A 59 -9.94 0.07 3.74
N VAL A 60 -9.76 0.56 2.51
CA VAL A 60 -9.07 1.82 2.30
C VAL A 60 -10.06 2.95 2.01
N PRO A 61 -9.81 4.16 2.52
CA PRO A 61 -10.63 5.30 2.21
C PRO A 61 -10.59 5.63 0.71
N GLY A 62 -11.76 5.98 0.14
CA GLY A 62 -11.89 6.33 -1.27
C GLY A 62 -11.57 7.80 -1.57
N HIS A 63 -11.69 8.69 -0.58
CA HIS A 63 -11.57 10.12 -0.78
C HIS A 63 -10.11 10.57 -0.96
N GLN A 64 -9.88 11.51 -1.86
CA GLN A 64 -8.54 12.02 -2.21
C GLN A 64 -7.74 12.55 -1.02
N ASP A 65 -8.38 13.11 0.00
CA ASP A 65 -7.72 13.64 1.20
C ASP A 65 -7.08 12.54 2.05
N PHE A 66 -7.54 11.29 1.88
CA PHE A 66 -7.07 10.14 2.64
C PHE A 66 -6.15 9.20 1.86
N ILE A 67 -5.68 9.61 0.69
CA ILE A 67 -4.75 8.81 -0.15
C ILE A 67 -3.51 8.35 0.64
N LYS A 68 -2.99 9.15 1.57
CA LYS A 68 -1.89 8.73 2.46
C LYS A 68 -2.23 7.46 3.28
N ASN A 69 -3.49 7.31 3.66
CA ASN A 69 -3.98 6.12 4.37
C ASN A 69 -4.10 4.94 3.41
N MET A 70 -4.68 5.17 2.22
CA MET A 70 -4.74 4.19 1.15
C MET A 70 -3.36 3.64 0.81
N VAL A 71 -2.36 4.50 0.53
CA VAL A 71 -1.00 4.07 0.22
C VAL A 71 -0.41 3.20 1.33
N SER A 72 -0.60 3.59 2.59
CA SER A 72 -0.07 2.81 3.72
C SER A 72 -0.73 1.43 3.87
N GLY A 73 -2.01 1.31 3.53
CA GLY A 73 -2.72 0.03 3.56
C GLY A 73 -2.28 -0.91 2.45
N VAL A 74 -1.96 -0.36 1.27
CA VAL A 74 -1.71 -1.15 0.05
C VAL A 74 -0.27 -1.69 -0.06
N CYS A 75 0.69 -1.17 0.71
CA CYS A 75 2.11 -1.53 0.56
C CYS A 75 2.50 -2.99 0.86
N ALA A 76 1.64 -3.75 1.54
CA ALA A 76 1.91 -5.13 1.92
C ALA A 76 0.79 -6.09 1.48
N VAL A 77 0.07 -5.74 0.43
CA VAL A 77 -1.11 -6.43 -0.08
C VAL A 77 -0.72 -7.47 -1.13
N ASP A 78 -1.40 -8.61 -1.11
CA ASP A 78 -1.23 -9.69 -2.09
C ASP A 78 -2.20 -9.57 -3.25
N LEU A 79 -3.43 -9.13 -2.99
CA LEU A 79 -4.52 -9.02 -3.95
C LEU A 79 -5.31 -7.73 -3.74
N ILE A 80 -5.69 -7.06 -4.81
CA ILE A 80 -6.58 -5.89 -4.77
C ILE A 80 -7.99 -6.26 -5.24
N LEU A 81 -8.99 -5.75 -4.53
CA LEU A 81 -10.36 -5.65 -5.03
C LEU A 81 -10.58 -4.20 -5.49
N LEU A 82 -10.56 -3.99 -6.81
CA LEU A 82 -10.90 -2.68 -7.39
C LEU A 82 -12.42 -2.58 -7.51
N VAL A 83 -13.02 -1.77 -6.65
CA VAL A 83 -14.48 -1.66 -6.49
C VAL A 83 -15.01 -0.50 -7.32
N ILE A 84 -15.96 -0.80 -8.20
CA ILE A 84 -16.57 0.16 -9.13
C ILE A 84 -18.09 -0.02 -9.05
N SER A 85 -18.81 1.08 -8.81
CA SER A 85 -20.29 1.08 -8.86
C SER A 85 -20.77 0.92 -10.31
N ALA A 86 -21.69 0.00 -10.56
CA ALA A 86 -22.33 -0.16 -11.87
C ALA A 86 -23.15 1.07 -12.26
N GLU A 87 -23.71 1.77 -11.28
CA GLU A 87 -24.46 3.01 -11.47
C GLU A 87 -23.54 4.14 -11.94
N ASP A 88 -22.48 4.45 -11.18
CA ASP A 88 -21.60 5.59 -11.41
C ASP A 88 -20.55 5.31 -12.51
N GLY A 89 -20.10 4.06 -12.64
CA GLY A 89 -19.06 3.66 -13.58
C GLY A 89 -17.65 4.10 -13.17
N TRP A 90 -16.82 4.44 -14.16
CA TRP A 90 -15.43 4.82 -13.95
C TRP A 90 -15.31 6.26 -13.46
N MET A 91 -14.78 6.47 -12.28
CA MET A 91 -14.67 7.77 -11.62
C MET A 91 -13.20 8.22 -11.47
N PRO A 92 -12.93 9.53 -11.29
CA PRO A 92 -11.56 10.05 -11.18
C PRO A 92 -10.73 9.39 -10.07
N GLN A 93 -11.31 9.10 -8.92
CA GLN A 93 -10.61 8.43 -7.82
C GLN A 93 -10.34 6.95 -8.14
N THR A 94 -11.19 6.29 -8.95
CA THR A 94 -10.92 4.94 -9.46
C THR A 94 -9.65 4.93 -10.30
N GLU A 95 -9.49 5.93 -11.19
CA GLU A 95 -8.29 6.08 -12.00
C GLU A 95 -7.05 6.35 -11.14
N GLU A 96 -7.14 7.25 -10.15
CA GLU A 96 -6.02 7.53 -9.25
C GLU A 96 -5.61 6.30 -8.44
N HIS A 97 -6.57 5.55 -7.92
CA HIS A 97 -6.30 4.31 -7.18
C HIS A 97 -5.63 3.26 -8.07
N LEU A 98 -6.09 3.09 -9.32
CA LEU A 98 -5.45 2.19 -10.27
C LEU A 98 -3.99 2.58 -10.55
N GLN A 99 -3.71 3.88 -10.72
CA GLN A 99 -2.33 4.36 -10.90
C GLN A 99 -1.46 4.09 -9.67
N ILE A 100 -1.99 4.30 -8.47
CA ILE A 100 -1.28 3.99 -7.22
C ILE A 100 -0.96 2.49 -7.14
N ILE A 101 -1.92 1.63 -7.45
CA ILE A 101 -1.75 0.17 -7.48
C ILE A 101 -0.64 -0.23 -8.47
N ASN A 102 -0.65 0.36 -9.68
CA ASN A 102 0.39 0.15 -10.68
C ASN A 102 1.79 0.53 -10.17
N TYR A 103 1.92 1.73 -9.59
CA TYR A 103 3.19 2.23 -9.07
C TYR A 103 3.71 1.43 -7.87
N LEU A 104 2.83 0.96 -7.01
CA LEU A 104 3.19 0.10 -5.88
C LEU A 104 3.50 -1.34 -6.31
N GLY A 105 3.22 -1.68 -7.57
CA GLY A 105 3.61 -2.95 -8.20
C GLY A 105 2.83 -4.14 -7.71
N ILE A 106 1.58 -3.95 -7.33
CA ILE A 106 0.67 -5.04 -6.99
C ILE A 106 0.26 -5.72 -8.28
N LYS A 107 0.53 -7.00 -8.39
CA LYS A 107 0.42 -7.73 -9.65
C LYS A 107 -0.92 -8.43 -9.88
N LYS A 108 -1.75 -8.55 -8.85
CA LYS A 108 -3.01 -9.31 -8.90
C LYS A 108 -4.17 -8.48 -8.35
N GLY A 109 -5.29 -8.56 -9.03
CA GLY A 109 -6.51 -7.93 -8.58
C GLY A 109 -7.74 -8.55 -9.23
N ILE A 110 -8.88 -8.29 -8.63
CA ILE A 110 -10.22 -8.58 -9.13
C ILE A 110 -10.94 -7.26 -9.19
N VAL A 111 -11.69 -7.03 -10.25
CA VAL A 111 -12.58 -5.86 -10.35
C VAL A 111 -13.95 -6.29 -9.88
N VAL A 112 -14.48 -5.61 -8.87
CA VAL A 112 -15.82 -5.89 -8.35
C VAL A 112 -16.78 -4.80 -8.81
N LEU A 113 -17.73 -5.17 -9.66
CA LEU A 113 -18.77 -4.26 -10.16
C LEU A 113 -19.95 -4.31 -9.19
N THR A 114 -20.03 -3.32 -8.30
CA THR A 114 -21.02 -3.25 -7.22
C THR A 114 -22.34 -2.57 -7.66
N LYS A 115 -23.36 -2.62 -6.80
CA LYS A 115 -24.67 -2.01 -7.02
C LYS A 115 -25.35 -2.50 -8.32
N THR A 116 -25.16 -3.77 -8.66
CA THR A 116 -25.72 -4.35 -9.89
C THR A 116 -27.24 -4.41 -9.89
N ASP A 117 -27.85 -4.41 -8.71
CA ASP A 117 -29.30 -4.32 -8.53
C ASP A 117 -29.91 -2.99 -9.02
N LEU A 118 -29.10 -1.95 -9.26
CA LEU A 118 -29.55 -0.63 -9.73
C LEU A 118 -29.47 -0.47 -11.25
N VAL A 119 -28.91 -1.44 -11.99
CA VAL A 119 -28.68 -1.30 -13.45
C VAL A 119 -29.19 -2.52 -14.20
N LYS A 120 -29.73 -2.29 -15.42
CA LYS A 120 -30.26 -3.38 -16.27
C LYS A 120 -29.22 -3.96 -17.22
N GLU A 121 -28.28 -3.13 -17.72
CA GLU A 121 -27.33 -3.50 -18.77
C GLU A 121 -25.91 -3.75 -18.21
N ILE A 122 -25.75 -4.78 -17.40
CA ILE A 122 -24.49 -5.09 -16.71
C ILE A 122 -23.36 -5.36 -17.72
N ASN A 123 -23.64 -6.10 -18.81
CA ASN A 123 -22.62 -6.42 -19.84
C ASN A 123 -22.06 -5.17 -20.53
N PHE A 124 -22.87 -4.15 -20.77
CA PHE A 124 -22.41 -2.88 -21.31
C PHE A 124 -21.45 -2.19 -20.36
N LYS A 125 -21.77 -2.18 -19.06
CA LYS A 125 -20.90 -1.60 -18.02
C LYS A 125 -19.57 -2.37 -17.92
N ILE A 126 -19.59 -3.70 -17.95
CA ILE A 126 -18.38 -4.54 -17.95
C ILE A 126 -17.48 -4.19 -19.14
N ASN A 127 -18.02 -4.11 -20.35
CA ASN A 127 -17.27 -3.76 -21.54
C ASN A 127 -16.66 -2.35 -21.47
N SER A 128 -17.38 -1.39 -20.92
CA SER A 128 -16.87 -0.04 -20.70
C SER A 128 -15.69 -0.02 -19.71
N ILE A 129 -15.81 -0.76 -18.59
CA ILE A 129 -14.75 -0.89 -17.59
C ILE A 129 -13.52 -1.61 -18.18
N ARG A 130 -13.73 -2.69 -18.96
CA ARG A 130 -12.65 -3.43 -19.62
C ARG A 130 -11.77 -2.49 -20.45
N LYS A 131 -12.37 -1.62 -21.26
CA LYS A 131 -11.65 -0.61 -22.05
C LYS A 131 -10.84 0.36 -21.17
N LYS A 132 -11.33 0.70 -19.99
CA LYS A 132 -10.63 1.57 -19.04
C LYS A 132 -9.47 0.87 -18.34
N LEU A 133 -9.50 -0.44 -18.23
CA LEU A 133 -8.42 -1.24 -17.64
C LEU A 133 -7.26 -1.49 -18.60
N ASP A 134 -7.45 -1.29 -19.91
CA ASP A 134 -6.41 -1.48 -20.92
C ASP A 134 -5.11 -0.74 -20.54
N ALA A 135 -3.97 -1.37 -20.84
CA ALA A 135 -2.64 -0.88 -20.47
C ALA A 135 -2.41 -0.67 -18.95
N SER A 136 -3.17 -1.36 -18.11
CA SER A 136 -2.94 -1.43 -16.66
C SER A 136 -2.56 -2.84 -16.23
N ILE A 137 -2.08 -2.98 -14.99
CA ILE A 137 -1.80 -4.32 -14.42
C ILE A 137 -3.07 -5.15 -14.17
N LEU A 138 -4.24 -4.54 -14.25
CA LEU A 138 -5.54 -5.18 -14.09
C LEU A 138 -6.26 -5.41 -15.44
N ALA A 139 -5.59 -5.25 -16.58
CA ALA A 139 -6.19 -5.41 -17.90
C ALA A 139 -6.88 -6.78 -18.07
N ASP A 140 -6.21 -7.85 -17.63
CA ASP A 140 -6.72 -9.22 -17.71
C ASP A 140 -7.46 -9.70 -16.45
N SER A 141 -7.74 -8.78 -15.51
CA SER A 141 -8.41 -9.13 -14.26
C SER A 141 -9.87 -9.52 -14.52
N GLU A 142 -10.36 -10.47 -13.75
CA GLU A 142 -11.78 -10.82 -13.75
C GLU A 142 -12.61 -9.63 -13.28
N ILE A 143 -13.80 -9.43 -13.89
CA ILE A 143 -14.78 -8.44 -13.46
C ILE A 143 -15.98 -9.21 -12.94
N VAL A 144 -16.22 -9.14 -11.63
CA VAL A 144 -17.28 -9.87 -10.94
C VAL A 144 -18.42 -8.91 -10.59
N PRO A 145 -19.62 -9.11 -11.15
CA PRO A 145 -20.83 -8.39 -10.74
C PRO A 145 -21.22 -8.79 -9.31
N PHE A 146 -21.62 -7.80 -8.52
CA PHE A 146 -21.98 -8.02 -7.11
C PHE A 146 -23.01 -7.00 -6.62
N SER A 147 -23.94 -7.45 -5.80
CA SER A 147 -24.83 -6.57 -5.03
C SER A 147 -24.81 -6.91 -3.55
N SER A 148 -24.36 -5.98 -2.71
CA SER A 148 -24.41 -6.14 -1.25
C SER A 148 -25.84 -6.10 -0.69
N LYS A 149 -26.80 -5.60 -1.46
CA LYS A 149 -28.21 -5.51 -1.08
C LYS A 149 -28.95 -6.83 -1.28
N THR A 150 -28.71 -7.51 -2.41
CA THR A 150 -29.40 -8.77 -2.75
C THR A 150 -28.56 -10.00 -2.41
N GLY A 151 -27.26 -9.84 -2.21
CA GLY A 151 -26.29 -10.95 -2.04
C GLY A 151 -25.87 -11.61 -3.35
N GLU A 152 -26.41 -11.17 -4.49
CA GLU A 152 -26.07 -11.71 -5.82
C GLU A 152 -24.57 -11.52 -6.13
N GLY A 153 -23.93 -12.55 -6.68
CA GLY A 153 -22.50 -12.54 -7.03
C GLY A 153 -21.55 -12.81 -5.86
N LEU A 154 -22.03 -12.99 -4.61
CA LEU A 154 -21.14 -13.23 -3.46
C LEU A 154 -20.38 -14.55 -3.59
N THR A 155 -21.04 -15.61 -4.04
CA THR A 155 -20.41 -16.92 -4.26
C THR A 155 -19.36 -16.85 -5.37
N ASP A 156 -19.67 -16.18 -6.48
CA ASP A 156 -18.76 -16.00 -7.60
C ASP A 156 -17.52 -15.21 -7.18
N LEU A 157 -17.73 -14.15 -6.39
CA LEU A 157 -16.60 -13.37 -5.85
C LEU A 157 -15.72 -14.20 -4.93
N LYS A 158 -16.27 -15.02 -4.04
CA LYS A 158 -15.49 -15.94 -3.19
C LYS A 158 -14.69 -16.94 -4.02
N ASN A 159 -15.28 -17.49 -5.09
CA ASN A 159 -14.62 -18.40 -6.02
C ASN A 159 -13.50 -17.70 -6.80
N SER A 160 -13.73 -16.48 -7.28
CA SER A 160 -12.73 -15.64 -7.96
C SER A 160 -11.55 -15.33 -7.03
N ILE A 161 -11.82 -14.99 -5.77
CA ILE A 161 -10.76 -14.81 -4.77
C ILE A 161 -9.97 -16.10 -4.60
N LEU A 162 -10.61 -17.24 -4.37
CA LEU A 162 -9.92 -18.55 -4.24
C LEU A 162 -9.06 -18.88 -5.46
N SER A 163 -9.57 -18.63 -6.68
CA SER A 163 -8.84 -18.83 -7.92
C SER A 163 -7.61 -17.92 -8.01
N ALA A 164 -7.76 -16.63 -7.68
CA ALA A 164 -6.66 -15.70 -7.66
C ALA A 164 -5.58 -16.11 -6.65
N LEU A 165 -5.97 -16.57 -5.44
CA LEU A 165 -5.04 -17.01 -4.40
C LEU A 165 -4.17 -18.20 -4.83
N LYS A 166 -4.69 -19.12 -5.63
CA LYS A 166 -3.92 -20.28 -6.16
C LYS A 166 -2.76 -19.84 -7.05
N THR A 167 -2.86 -18.69 -7.68
CA THR A 167 -1.85 -18.15 -8.60
C THR A 167 -0.93 -17.11 -7.98
N LEU A 168 -1.15 -16.76 -6.71
CA LEU A 168 -0.25 -15.87 -5.99
C LEU A 168 1.06 -16.59 -5.68
N PRO A 169 2.20 -15.90 -5.81
CA PRO A 169 3.46 -16.45 -5.33
C PRO A 169 3.36 -16.64 -3.81
N THR A 170 3.72 -17.82 -3.34
CA THR A 170 3.82 -18.07 -1.90
C THR A 170 4.76 -17.03 -1.29
N ARG A 171 4.33 -16.36 -0.24
CA ARG A 171 5.22 -15.48 0.52
C ARG A 171 6.38 -16.31 1.03
N LYS A 172 7.57 -16.03 0.51
CA LYS A 172 8.77 -16.71 1.01
C LYS A 172 9.01 -16.25 2.44
N GLU A 173 8.99 -17.18 3.37
CA GLU A 173 9.61 -16.97 4.67
C GLU A 173 11.10 -16.79 4.45
N GLY A 174 11.67 -15.81 5.07
CA GLY A 174 13.10 -15.49 4.94
C GLY A 174 13.34 -14.01 4.67
N GLY A 175 14.56 -13.60 4.93
CA GLY A 175 14.94 -12.18 4.91
C GLY A 175 14.64 -11.47 6.23
N PRO A 176 15.13 -10.24 6.38
CA PRO A 176 14.99 -9.52 7.65
C PRO A 176 13.52 -9.20 7.94
N THR A 177 13.15 -9.37 9.20
CA THR A 177 11.84 -8.97 9.73
C THR A 177 11.58 -7.50 9.47
N ARG A 178 10.37 -7.15 9.02
CA ARG A 178 9.93 -5.78 8.79
C ARG A 178 8.45 -5.63 9.10
N LEU A 179 8.12 -4.60 9.89
CA LEU A 179 6.76 -4.17 10.14
C LEU A 179 6.68 -2.66 9.92
N LEU A 180 5.86 -2.25 8.95
CA LEU A 180 5.60 -0.84 8.67
C LEU A 180 4.58 -0.32 9.66
N VAL A 181 5.00 0.59 10.56
CA VAL A 181 4.13 1.10 11.63
C VAL A 181 3.05 2.02 11.07
N ASP A 182 1.80 1.62 11.20
CA ASP A 182 0.64 2.45 10.83
C ASP A 182 0.06 3.20 12.03
N ARG A 183 0.12 2.63 13.23
CA ARG A 183 -0.34 3.26 14.49
C ARG A 183 0.65 3.00 15.61
N SER A 184 0.78 3.99 16.51
CA SER A 184 1.52 3.89 17.78
C SER A 184 0.69 4.54 18.88
N PHE A 185 0.49 3.83 19.97
CA PHE A 185 -0.30 4.30 21.11
C PHE A 185 0.19 3.68 22.42
N SER A 186 -0.23 4.27 23.51
CA SER A 186 0.04 3.72 24.85
C SER A 186 -1.21 3.10 25.43
N LEU A 187 -1.07 1.90 26.00
CA LEU A 187 -2.12 1.26 26.78
C LEU A 187 -1.75 1.32 28.28
N LYS A 188 -2.72 1.72 29.12
CA LYS A 188 -2.53 1.80 30.57
C LYS A 188 -2.07 0.45 31.13
N GLY A 189 -0.94 0.43 31.83
CA GLY A 189 -0.33 -0.77 32.39
C GLY A 189 0.49 -1.64 31.41
N MET A 190 0.31 -1.46 30.10
CA MET A 190 1.03 -2.25 29.09
C MET A 190 2.17 -1.49 28.41
N GLY A 191 2.11 -0.18 28.38
CA GLY A 191 3.14 0.65 27.73
C GLY A 191 2.88 0.87 26.23
N THR A 192 3.96 0.93 25.47
CA THR A 192 3.91 1.28 24.03
C THR A 192 3.48 0.08 23.18
N VAL A 193 2.43 0.28 22.39
CA VAL A 193 1.95 -0.68 21.39
C VAL A 193 2.02 -0.05 20.01
N VAL A 194 2.54 -0.79 19.04
CA VAL A 194 2.55 -0.41 17.64
C VAL A 194 1.82 -1.44 16.80
N THR A 195 1.15 -1.00 15.75
CA THR A 195 0.49 -1.90 14.81
C THR A 195 1.04 -1.72 13.40
N GLY A 196 0.95 -2.79 12.61
CA GLY A 196 1.39 -2.80 11.21
C GLY A 196 1.30 -4.18 10.60
N THR A 197 1.62 -4.27 9.31
CA THR A 197 1.69 -5.54 8.59
C THR A 197 3.11 -6.08 8.64
N LEU A 198 3.23 -7.37 9.01
CA LEU A 198 4.50 -8.07 9.14
C LEU A 198 4.93 -8.67 7.79
N THR A 199 6.20 -8.47 7.45
CA THR A 199 6.87 -9.09 6.30
C THR A 199 8.25 -9.63 6.71
N GLY A 200 8.79 -10.57 5.94
CA GLY A 200 10.08 -11.22 6.24
C GLY A 200 9.95 -12.30 7.32
N ASN A 201 10.97 -12.44 8.16
CA ASN A 201 10.99 -13.44 9.22
C ASN A 201 9.94 -13.19 10.31
N PRO A 202 9.49 -14.24 11.01
CA PRO A 202 8.55 -14.13 12.12
C PRO A 202 9.03 -13.19 13.25
N LEU A 203 8.09 -12.61 13.96
CA LEU A 203 8.30 -11.95 15.25
C LEU A 203 8.06 -12.96 16.39
N LEU A 204 8.95 -12.95 17.36
CA LEU A 204 8.86 -13.79 18.56
C LEU A 204 8.75 -12.93 19.82
N ILE A 205 7.96 -13.37 20.79
CA ILE A 205 7.95 -12.80 22.14
C ILE A 205 9.35 -12.84 22.73
N ASN A 206 9.71 -11.84 23.52
CA ASN A 206 11.05 -11.62 24.08
C ASN A 206 12.17 -11.36 23.05
N GLY A 207 11.85 -11.37 21.75
CA GLY A 207 12.79 -11.06 20.68
C GLY A 207 13.26 -9.60 20.72
N SER A 208 14.50 -9.36 20.25
CA SER A 208 15.04 -8.01 20.08
C SER A 208 14.62 -7.43 18.72
N ILE A 209 14.15 -6.19 18.70
CA ILE A 209 13.71 -5.48 17.51
C ILE A 209 14.31 -4.07 17.46
N GLY A 210 14.60 -3.58 16.26
CA GLY A 210 15.00 -2.18 16.03
C GLY A 210 13.80 -1.35 15.60
N VAL A 211 13.75 -0.09 16.01
CA VAL A 211 12.75 0.92 15.62
C VAL A 211 13.42 2.00 14.80
N TYR A 212 12.99 2.25 13.56
CA TYR A 212 13.63 3.16 12.60
C TYR A 212 12.63 4.10 11.91
N PRO A 213 12.81 5.44 11.95
CA PRO A 213 13.47 6.17 13.02
C PRO A 213 12.82 5.86 14.37
N PRO A 214 13.50 6.05 15.51
CA PRO A 214 14.73 6.81 15.79
C PRO A 214 16.04 5.99 15.82
N SER A 215 16.06 4.74 15.36
CA SER A 215 17.20 3.82 15.41
C SER A 215 17.53 3.32 16.82
N LYS A 216 16.47 3.04 17.57
CA LYS A 216 16.56 2.48 18.93
C LYS A 216 16.30 0.98 18.92
N LYS A 217 16.95 0.27 19.84
CA LYS A 217 16.63 -1.12 20.17
C LYS A 217 15.49 -1.18 21.18
N SER A 218 14.62 -2.18 21.03
CA SER A 218 13.58 -2.51 21.99
C SER A 218 13.42 -4.03 22.08
N ARG A 219 12.73 -4.50 23.08
CA ARG A 219 12.34 -5.91 23.24
C ARG A 219 10.83 -6.03 23.08
N ILE A 220 10.40 -7.12 22.46
CA ILE A 220 9.00 -7.46 22.28
C ILE A 220 8.49 -8.07 23.59
N ARG A 221 7.54 -7.40 24.26
CA ARG A 221 6.92 -7.87 25.50
C ARG A 221 5.77 -8.82 25.22
N SER A 222 4.90 -8.49 24.27
CA SER A 222 3.80 -9.33 23.82
C SER A 222 3.45 -9.07 22.38
N LEU A 223 2.83 -10.06 21.76
CA LEU A 223 2.38 -10.03 20.37
C LEU A 223 0.88 -10.36 20.36
N HIS A 224 0.13 -9.66 19.53
CA HIS A 224 -1.29 -9.94 19.29
C HIS A 224 -1.58 -9.89 17.79
N ASN A 225 -2.45 -10.82 17.37
CA ASN A 225 -3.07 -10.81 16.05
C ASN A 225 -4.59 -10.77 16.24
N HIS A 226 -5.28 -9.77 15.70
CA HIS A 226 -6.72 -9.59 15.85
C HIS A 226 -7.22 -9.73 17.30
N ASN A 227 -6.55 -9.05 18.23
CA ASN A 227 -6.78 -9.07 19.68
C ASN A 227 -6.54 -10.43 20.39
N GLN A 228 -6.03 -11.43 19.68
CA GLN A 228 -5.61 -12.71 20.27
C GLN A 228 -4.12 -12.69 20.58
N PRO A 229 -3.70 -13.07 21.78
CA PRO A 229 -2.29 -13.18 22.14
C PRO A 229 -1.62 -14.30 21.33
N SER A 230 -0.34 -14.13 21.04
CA SER A 230 0.47 -15.11 20.31
C SER A 230 1.93 -15.02 20.73
N ASP A 231 2.61 -16.15 20.82
CA ASP A 231 4.05 -16.19 21.11
C ASP A 231 4.89 -15.90 19.85
N MET A 232 4.29 -16.11 18.67
CA MET A 232 4.92 -15.89 17.38
C MET A 232 3.92 -15.35 16.36
N LEU A 233 4.35 -14.37 15.54
CA LEU A 233 3.60 -13.90 14.41
C LEU A 233 4.40 -14.11 13.12
N THR A 234 3.76 -14.70 12.13
CA THR A 234 4.35 -14.98 10.80
C THR A 234 4.06 -13.87 9.79
N THR A 235 4.78 -13.90 8.68
CA THR A 235 4.60 -12.95 7.57
C THR A 235 3.16 -12.95 7.05
N GLY A 236 2.70 -11.78 6.60
CA GLY A 236 1.34 -11.60 6.07
C GLY A 236 0.27 -11.39 7.12
N LEU A 237 0.62 -11.33 8.41
CA LEU A 237 -0.32 -11.00 9.47
C LEU A 237 -0.26 -9.52 9.82
N ARG A 238 -1.41 -8.99 10.24
CA ARG A 238 -1.46 -7.72 10.94
C ARG A 238 -1.08 -7.96 12.41
N ALA A 239 0.01 -7.34 12.81
CA ALA A 239 0.58 -7.49 14.14
C ALA A 239 0.31 -6.27 15.02
N ALA A 240 -0.05 -6.49 16.28
CA ALA A 240 0.11 -5.53 17.35
C ALA A 240 1.27 -5.98 18.24
N VAL A 241 2.27 -5.13 18.37
CA VAL A 241 3.54 -5.42 19.04
C VAL A 241 3.70 -4.50 20.24
N ASN A 242 3.73 -5.08 21.43
CA ASN A 242 4.04 -4.33 22.64
C ASN A 242 5.56 -4.26 22.81
N LEU A 243 6.07 -3.05 22.96
CA LEU A 243 7.50 -2.75 23.05
C LEU A 243 7.88 -2.28 24.45
N THR A 244 9.05 -2.74 24.94
CA THR A 244 9.67 -2.21 26.15
C THR A 244 10.55 -1.01 25.81
N ASP A 245 10.90 -0.21 26.82
CA ASP A 245 12.02 0.75 26.80
C ASP A 245 11.96 1.85 25.72
N ILE A 246 10.80 2.08 25.12
CA ILE A 246 10.59 3.15 24.13
C ILE A 246 9.20 3.77 24.32
N ALA A 247 9.15 5.10 24.37
CA ALA A 247 7.89 5.83 24.50
C ALA A 247 7.13 5.85 23.16
N HIS A 248 5.79 5.74 23.19
CA HIS A 248 4.97 5.79 21.98
C HIS A 248 5.13 7.10 21.21
N SER A 249 5.44 8.21 21.89
CA SER A 249 5.71 9.53 21.28
C SER A 249 6.96 9.54 20.39
N GLU A 250 7.89 8.61 20.60
CA GLU A 250 9.10 8.46 19.79
C GLU A 250 8.86 7.65 18.52
N ILE A 251 7.78 6.86 18.48
CA ILE A 251 7.41 6.02 17.33
C ILE A 251 6.27 6.69 16.59
N LYS A 252 6.56 7.20 15.41
CA LYS A 252 5.56 7.86 14.57
C LYS A 252 5.10 6.94 13.44
N ARG A 253 3.93 7.23 12.89
CA ARG A 253 3.56 6.67 11.59
C ARG A 253 4.69 6.94 10.59
N GLY A 254 5.12 5.91 9.86
CA GLY A 254 6.32 5.95 9.02
C GLY A 254 7.57 5.36 9.66
N SER A 255 7.56 5.08 10.97
CA SER A 255 8.58 4.24 11.59
C SER A 255 8.44 2.78 11.09
N VAL A 256 9.55 2.07 11.14
CA VAL A 256 9.62 0.65 10.76
C VAL A 256 10.20 -0.12 11.91
N LEU A 257 9.54 -1.20 12.34
CA LEU A 257 10.18 -2.22 13.15
C LEU A 257 10.94 -3.16 12.21
N ALA A 258 12.19 -3.43 12.50
CA ALA A 258 13.01 -4.36 11.72
C ALA A 258 14.01 -5.10 12.58
N SER A 259 14.54 -6.20 12.05
CA SER A 259 15.69 -6.88 12.68
C SER A 259 16.79 -5.87 13.01
N PRO A 260 17.43 -5.95 14.19
CA PRO A 260 18.43 -4.99 14.61
C PRO A 260 19.56 -4.85 13.60
N LYS A 261 20.01 -3.61 13.32
CA LYS A 261 21.07 -3.26 12.38
C LYS A 261 20.76 -3.44 10.89
N TYR A 262 19.55 -3.87 10.52
CA TYR A 262 19.18 -4.08 9.11
C TYR A 262 18.71 -2.82 8.38
N LEU A 263 18.33 -1.78 9.11
CA LEU A 263 17.88 -0.51 8.53
C LEU A 263 18.73 0.65 9.04
N ILE A 264 18.98 1.59 8.14
CA ILE A 264 19.59 2.88 8.46
C ILE A 264 18.68 3.93 7.82
N PRO A 265 18.15 4.91 8.59
CA PRO A 265 17.42 6.02 8.02
C PRO A 265 18.30 6.83 7.06
N VAL A 266 17.78 7.10 5.86
CA VAL A 266 18.54 7.75 4.78
C VAL A 266 17.88 9.02 4.28
N LEU A 267 18.67 9.95 3.75
CA LEU A 267 18.24 11.24 3.20
C LEU A 267 18.33 11.31 1.68
N THR A 268 18.87 10.26 1.04
CA THR A 268 19.05 10.24 -0.41
C THR A 268 18.71 8.88 -0.97
N LEU A 269 17.91 8.85 -2.04
CA LEU A 269 17.51 7.65 -2.76
C LEU A 269 17.84 7.82 -4.23
N ASP A 270 18.48 6.85 -4.85
CA ASP A 270 18.56 6.77 -6.31
C ASP A 270 17.48 5.79 -6.78
N ILE A 271 16.68 6.20 -7.75
CA ILE A 271 15.47 5.50 -8.18
C ILE A 271 15.37 5.39 -9.70
N ILE A 272 14.61 4.41 -10.18
CA ILE A 272 13.94 4.53 -11.48
C ILE A 272 12.63 5.28 -11.21
N LEU A 273 12.50 6.43 -11.82
CA LEU A 273 11.27 7.22 -11.84
C LEU A 273 10.44 6.83 -13.06
N GLU A 274 9.16 6.57 -12.87
CA GLU A 274 8.22 6.18 -13.93
C GLU A 274 6.97 7.06 -13.87
N CYS A 275 6.68 7.75 -14.97
CA CYS A 275 5.44 8.49 -15.15
C CYS A 275 4.45 7.66 -15.97
N SER A 276 3.22 7.48 -15.50
CA SER A 276 2.18 6.76 -16.24
C SER A 276 1.82 7.46 -17.54
N SER A 277 1.59 6.68 -18.61
CA SER A 277 0.99 7.20 -19.86
C SER A 277 -0.50 7.54 -19.69
N ARG A 278 -1.13 7.05 -18.64
CA ARG A 278 -2.53 7.35 -18.26
C ARG A 278 -2.69 8.70 -17.56
N PHE A 279 -1.61 9.47 -17.49
CA PHE A 279 -1.63 10.81 -16.92
C PHE A 279 -2.42 11.76 -17.82
N ASP A 280 -3.11 12.69 -17.18
CA ASP A 280 -3.73 13.82 -17.83
C ASP A 280 -2.71 14.57 -18.70
N LEU A 281 -3.02 14.75 -19.99
CA LEU A 281 -2.15 15.40 -20.97
C LEU A 281 -1.73 16.82 -20.55
N ASP A 282 -2.54 17.47 -19.71
CA ASP A 282 -2.26 18.80 -19.14
C ASP A 282 -1.26 18.77 -17.97
N SER A 283 -0.77 17.59 -17.59
CA SER A 283 0.21 17.49 -16.51
C SER A 283 1.55 18.07 -16.92
N LYS A 284 2.04 19.05 -16.15
CA LYS A 284 3.37 19.63 -16.37
C LYS A 284 4.44 18.56 -16.20
N PRO A 285 5.44 18.49 -17.09
CA PRO A 285 6.54 17.53 -16.98
C PRO A 285 7.31 17.74 -15.67
N LEU A 286 7.73 16.65 -15.05
CA LEU A 286 8.64 16.73 -13.91
C LEU A 286 10.04 17.10 -14.40
N LYS A 287 10.66 18.08 -13.75
CA LYS A 287 11.99 18.60 -14.08
C LYS A 287 12.94 18.41 -12.90
N THR A 288 14.23 18.50 -13.17
CA THR A 288 15.22 18.64 -12.11
C THR A 288 14.89 19.81 -11.19
N ASN A 289 15.08 19.64 -9.89
CA ASN A 289 14.72 20.54 -8.81
C ASN A 289 13.21 20.66 -8.51
N SER A 290 12.34 19.86 -9.16
CA SER A 290 10.93 19.79 -8.74
C SER A 290 10.85 19.32 -7.29
N ILE A 291 10.02 20.03 -6.50
CA ILE A 291 9.70 19.64 -5.13
C ILE A 291 8.43 18.80 -5.17
N VAL A 292 8.48 17.65 -4.55
CA VAL A 292 7.42 16.64 -4.55
C VAL A 292 7.22 16.08 -3.15
N ARG A 293 6.15 15.36 -2.96
CA ARG A 293 5.88 14.58 -1.78
C ARG A 293 6.01 13.10 -2.12
N ILE A 294 6.82 12.38 -1.36
CA ILE A 294 6.96 10.93 -1.54
C ILE A 294 6.20 10.20 -0.44
N HIS A 295 5.66 9.05 -0.80
CA HIS A 295 5.07 8.09 0.13
C HIS A 295 5.78 6.75 -0.03
N HIS A 296 6.18 6.17 1.09
CA HIS A 296 6.78 4.84 1.17
C HIS A 296 6.23 4.11 2.39
N GLY A 297 5.56 3.00 2.19
CA GLY A 297 4.86 2.35 3.29
C GLY A 297 3.93 3.33 4.00
N THR A 298 4.12 3.48 5.30
CA THR A 298 3.38 4.43 6.12
C THR A 298 4.07 5.81 6.23
N ALA A 299 5.29 5.95 5.69
CA ALA A 299 6.06 7.19 5.71
C ALA A 299 5.64 8.17 4.62
N ASN A 300 5.75 9.46 4.95
CA ASN A 300 5.49 10.58 4.04
C ASN A 300 6.52 11.69 4.30
N THR A 301 7.23 12.12 3.26
CA THR A 301 8.21 13.20 3.36
C THR A 301 8.30 13.99 2.04
N GLU A 302 8.80 15.20 2.14
CA GLU A 302 9.12 16.02 0.98
C GLU A 302 10.44 15.58 0.37
N ALA A 303 10.55 15.73 -0.94
CA ALA A 303 11.77 15.42 -1.68
C ALA A 303 11.99 16.40 -2.83
N ARG A 304 13.25 16.62 -3.15
CA ARG A 304 13.69 17.29 -4.37
C ARG A 304 14.15 16.26 -5.38
N ILE A 305 13.60 16.28 -6.59
CA ILE A 305 13.98 15.40 -7.68
C ILE A 305 15.20 15.97 -8.40
N ILE A 306 16.22 15.14 -8.64
CA ILE A 306 17.35 15.43 -9.51
C ILE A 306 17.35 14.37 -10.61
N LEU A 307 16.94 14.73 -11.82
CA LEU A 307 17.01 13.84 -12.99
C LEU A 307 18.47 13.64 -13.42
N LEU A 308 18.85 12.42 -13.75
CA LEU A 308 20.24 12.02 -13.96
C LEU A 308 20.62 11.83 -15.42
N ASP A 309 19.66 11.42 -16.24
CA ASP A 309 19.88 11.04 -17.64
C ASP A 309 19.08 11.87 -18.64
N ILE A 310 18.06 12.59 -18.17
CA ILE A 310 17.22 13.48 -19.00
C ILE A 310 16.97 14.80 -18.28
N LYS A 311 16.58 15.84 -19.01
CA LYS A 311 16.27 17.17 -18.45
C LYS A 311 14.85 17.27 -17.88
N LYS A 312 13.92 16.57 -18.46
CA LYS A 312 12.50 16.49 -18.08
C LYS A 312 11.96 15.11 -18.36
N ILE A 313 11.01 14.65 -17.59
CA ILE A 313 10.28 13.39 -17.82
C ILE A 313 8.83 13.70 -18.17
N MET A 314 8.35 13.07 -19.24
CA MET A 314 6.99 13.20 -19.76
C MET A 314 6.15 11.98 -19.34
N PRO A 315 4.81 12.05 -19.44
CA PRO A 315 3.94 10.88 -19.31
C PRO A 315 4.41 9.71 -20.19
N GLY A 316 4.36 8.50 -19.66
CA GLY A 316 4.82 7.27 -20.32
C GLY A 316 6.33 7.03 -20.30
N GLN A 317 7.13 7.95 -19.78
CA GLN A 317 8.59 7.82 -19.75
C GLN A 317 9.11 7.31 -18.42
N ARG A 318 10.32 6.71 -18.47
CA ARG A 318 11.15 6.33 -17.32
C ARG A 318 12.46 7.10 -17.33
N ALA A 319 12.95 7.43 -16.14
CA ALA A 319 14.23 8.13 -15.99
C ALA A 319 14.95 7.67 -14.71
N LEU A 320 16.28 7.78 -14.71
CA LEU A 320 17.06 7.70 -13.48
C LEU A 320 16.97 9.02 -12.72
N ALA A 321 16.65 8.96 -11.45
CA ALA A 321 16.54 10.14 -10.61
C ALA A 321 17.16 9.90 -9.22
N GLN A 322 17.67 10.97 -8.64
CA GLN A 322 17.99 11.02 -7.21
C GLN A 322 16.94 11.83 -6.48
N LEU A 323 16.41 11.29 -5.42
CA LEU A 323 15.55 12.00 -4.48
C LEU A 323 16.37 12.46 -3.28
N ARG A 324 16.30 13.74 -2.97
CA ARG A 324 16.87 14.35 -1.76
C ARG A 324 15.75 14.68 -0.81
N LEU A 325 15.71 13.95 0.30
CA LEU A 325 14.61 13.96 1.25
C LEU A 325 14.79 15.08 2.30
N SER A 326 13.69 15.67 2.74
CA SER A 326 13.69 16.64 3.84
C SER A 326 13.82 15.98 5.22
N LYS A 327 13.36 14.73 5.35
CA LYS A 327 13.45 13.93 6.57
C LYS A 327 13.95 12.53 6.23
N PRO A 328 14.71 11.89 7.12
CA PRO A 328 15.19 10.53 6.86
C PRO A 328 14.04 9.53 6.80
N VAL A 329 14.14 8.56 5.90
CA VAL A 329 13.23 7.43 5.76
C VAL A 329 13.97 6.11 5.92
N SER A 330 13.28 5.11 6.44
CA SER A 330 13.79 3.75 6.58
C SER A 330 13.23 2.90 5.45
N ILE A 331 14.07 2.63 4.45
CA ILE A 331 13.69 2.03 3.17
C ILE A 331 14.75 1.03 2.70
N TRP A 332 14.34 0.00 1.96
CA TRP A 332 15.24 -0.99 1.37
C TRP A 332 15.40 -0.84 -0.14
N LEU A 333 16.44 -1.45 -0.65
CA LEU A 333 16.60 -1.63 -2.10
C LEU A 333 15.45 -2.48 -2.64
N GLY A 334 14.90 -2.08 -3.79
CA GLY A 334 13.75 -2.73 -4.40
C GLY A 334 12.38 -2.27 -3.86
N ASP A 335 12.36 -1.44 -2.81
CA ASP A 335 11.10 -0.84 -2.36
C ASP A 335 10.53 0.09 -3.41
N ARG A 336 9.20 0.16 -3.46
CA ARG A 336 8.47 1.07 -4.33
C ARG A 336 8.00 2.29 -3.55
N ILE A 337 8.03 3.41 -4.21
CA ILE A 337 7.59 4.70 -3.68
C ILE A 337 6.56 5.33 -4.61
N LEU A 338 5.64 6.08 -4.03
CA LEU A 338 4.70 6.91 -4.76
C LEU A 338 5.14 8.37 -4.68
N ILE A 339 5.06 9.07 -5.79
CA ILE A 339 5.44 10.48 -5.92
C ILE A 339 4.19 11.29 -6.25
N ARG A 340 3.90 12.24 -5.39
CA ARG A 340 2.78 13.18 -5.53
C ARG A 340 3.29 14.61 -5.69
N ASN A 341 2.43 15.50 -6.20
CA ASN A 341 2.77 16.92 -6.24
C ASN A 341 2.99 17.46 -4.80
N TRP A 342 3.59 18.63 -4.70
CA TRP A 342 3.88 19.30 -3.43
C TRP A 342 2.67 19.37 -2.48
N GLN A 343 1.50 19.71 -3.01
CA GLN A 343 0.25 19.80 -2.24
C GLN A 343 -0.24 18.43 -1.76
N GLY A 344 0.22 17.35 -2.39
CA GLY A 344 -0.18 15.98 -2.05
C GLY A 344 -1.58 15.60 -2.54
N ASN A 345 -2.14 16.33 -3.51
CA ASN A 345 -3.47 16.11 -4.05
C ASN A 345 -3.49 15.44 -5.45
N LYS A 346 -2.33 15.26 -6.10
CA LYS A 346 -2.22 14.59 -7.40
C LYS A 346 -1.03 13.63 -7.42
N THR A 347 -1.26 12.39 -7.82
CA THR A 347 -0.20 11.39 -8.07
C THR A 347 0.52 11.75 -9.36
N LEU A 348 1.85 11.80 -9.35
CA LEU A 348 2.66 12.21 -10.49
C LEU A 348 3.46 11.06 -11.10
N ALA A 349 4.00 10.19 -10.26
CA ALA A 349 4.92 9.15 -10.69
C ALA A 349 5.03 8.05 -9.63
N GLY A 350 5.62 6.93 -10.03
CA GLY A 350 6.15 5.91 -9.13
C GLY A 350 7.66 5.86 -9.18
N GLY A 351 8.26 5.18 -8.23
CA GLY A 351 9.69 4.95 -8.21
C GLY A 351 10.06 3.59 -7.62
N LEU A 352 11.09 2.97 -8.19
CA LEU A 352 11.74 1.79 -7.66
C LEU A 352 13.11 2.18 -7.09
N VAL A 353 13.38 1.85 -5.83
CA VAL A 353 14.62 2.21 -5.14
C VAL A 353 15.77 1.30 -5.62
N LEU A 354 16.78 1.91 -6.23
CA LEU A 354 17.97 1.22 -6.73
C LEU A 354 19.18 1.36 -5.81
N ASN A 355 19.25 2.47 -5.06
CA ASN A 355 20.36 2.74 -4.15
C ASN A 355 19.90 3.68 -3.03
N ILE A 356 20.57 3.59 -1.87
CA ILE A 356 20.27 4.38 -0.68
C ILE A 356 21.56 5.06 -0.17
N GLY A 357 21.45 6.25 0.41
CA GLY A 357 22.60 6.97 0.93
C GLY A 357 22.26 8.12 1.87
N ASN A 358 23.25 8.56 2.61
CA ASN A 358 23.13 9.68 3.55
C ASN A 358 23.82 10.96 3.07
N LYS A 359 24.65 10.88 2.03
CA LYS A 359 25.40 12.02 1.50
C LYS A 359 24.87 12.43 0.13
N LYS A 360 24.81 13.74 -0.12
CA LYS A 360 24.61 14.32 -1.44
C LYS A 360 25.84 13.99 -2.29
N LYS A 361 25.88 12.80 -2.89
CA LYS A 361 26.97 12.46 -3.82
C LYS A 361 26.77 13.24 -5.12
N GLN A 362 27.86 13.83 -5.63
CA GLN A 362 27.93 14.17 -7.05
C GLN A 362 27.85 12.86 -7.84
N ILE A 363 26.92 12.82 -8.79
CA ILE A 363 26.65 11.60 -9.55
C ILE A 363 27.70 11.51 -10.64
N ASN A 364 28.69 10.67 -10.42
CA ASN A 364 29.74 10.37 -11.41
C ASN A 364 29.17 9.46 -12.51
N VAL A 365 29.78 9.46 -13.68
CA VAL A 365 29.44 8.60 -14.83
C VAL A 365 29.39 7.11 -14.45
N ILE A 366 30.23 6.68 -13.54
CA ILE A 366 30.29 5.30 -13.00
C ILE A 366 28.99 4.96 -12.27
N THR A 367 28.46 5.86 -11.44
CA THR A 367 27.19 5.65 -10.71
C THR A 367 26.01 5.53 -11.68
N LYS A 368 25.97 6.35 -12.73
CA LYS A 368 24.94 6.25 -13.78
C LYS A 368 24.99 4.90 -14.50
N LYS A 369 26.18 4.38 -14.81
CA LYS A 369 26.36 3.08 -15.48
C LYS A 369 25.91 1.92 -14.57
N THR A 370 26.25 1.96 -13.28
CA THR A 370 25.84 0.97 -12.28
C THR A 370 24.34 0.97 -12.06
N LEU A 371 23.70 2.14 -11.99
CA LEU A 371 22.25 2.29 -11.86
C LEU A 371 21.52 1.75 -13.11
N LYS A 372 22.05 2.02 -14.32
CA LYS A 372 21.48 1.44 -15.56
C LYS A 372 21.55 -0.09 -15.60
N ILE A 373 22.59 -0.70 -15.05
CA ILE A 373 22.69 -2.16 -14.93
C ILE A 373 21.63 -2.68 -13.95
N ARG A 374 21.49 -2.07 -12.77
CA ARG A 374 20.47 -2.45 -11.76
C ARG A 374 19.03 -2.22 -12.23
N SER A 375 18.79 -1.35 -13.20
CA SER A 375 17.47 -1.07 -13.75
C SER A 375 16.99 -2.12 -14.76
N ARG A 376 17.84 -3.05 -15.16
CA ARG A 376 17.51 -4.14 -16.10
C ARG A 376 17.08 -5.43 -15.40
N PHE A 377 17.24 -5.51 -14.08
CA PHE A 377 16.77 -6.58 -13.20
C PHE A 377 15.57 -6.11 -12.37
#